data_989947d2652de344a4a2292fd765f37f
#
_entry.id   989947d2652de344a4a2292fd765f37f
#
_cell.length_a   1.000
_cell.length_b   1.000
_cell.length_c   1.000
_cell.angle_alpha   90.00
_cell.angle_beta   90.00
_cell.angle_gamma   90.00
#
_symmetry.space_group_name_H-M   'P 1'
#
loop_
_entity.id
_entity.type
_entity.pdbx_description
1 polymer ?
#
loop_
_entity_poly.entity_id
_entity_poly.type
_entity_poly.pdbx_seq_one_letter_code
_entity_poly.pdbx_strand_id
1 'polypeptide(L)'
;MSRFDRREFLKTGTALGGAAALGGLWPGIAIGQQAKLKVGLMLPYTGTFAPLGVAITNGFKLAVDELGGKLGGREVEYFTVDDESNPAKAPENTNKLIQRDKVDVLVGTVHSGVAMGMAKIVREAGTLWINPNAGADEVTGPLCAPHIFRTSFSNWQTTHALGKVLKERGHKTAVFITWKYAAGEQMMAGFKEGFEKEGGKLVKELYLPFPQVEFQALLTEIASIKPDAVVCFFAGGGAAKFLKDYQAAGLKGKIPLFGSGFLTDGVLDAVGDAAEGVETTLHYADSLDTKKDKAFRLAYAKTFKLQPDVYAVQGYDAGQLLAAGLV
;
A
#
# COMPACT_ATOMS: atom_id res chain seq x y z
N MET A 1 38.83 -49.90 22.65
CA MET A 1 39.11 -48.50 22.30
C MET A 1 40.50 -48.41 21.70
N SER A 2 40.63 -48.48 20.37
CA SER A 2 41.97 -48.45 19.69
C SER A 2 42.32 -46.97 19.46
N ARG A 3 43.44 -46.51 19.97
CA ARG A 3 44.01 -45.20 19.71
C ARG A 3 44.54 -45.16 18.29
N PHE A 4 43.95 -44.32 17.42
CA PHE A 4 44.55 -44.02 16.13
C PHE A 4 45.85 -43.23 16.33
N ASP A 5 46.95 -43.80 15.83
CA ASP A 5 48.28 -43.20 15.91
C ASP A 5 48.46 -42.16 14.79
N ARG A 6 49.00 -40.99 15.14
CA ARG A 6 49.30 -39.89 14.21
C ARG A 6 50.18 -40.29 13.01
N ARG A 7 50.97 -41.41 13.14
CA ARG A 7 51.79 -41.87 12.05
C ARG A 7 51.01 -42.65 10.98
N GLU A 8 49.88 -43.26 11.32
CA GLU A 8 49.02 -43.92 10.33
C GLU A 8 48.20 -42.88 9.53
N PHE A 9 47.81 -41.76 10.16
CA PHE A 9 47.16 -40.68 9.47
C PHE A 9 48.04 -40.03 8.39
N LEU A 10 49.34 -39.89 8.63
CA LEU A 10 50.30 -39.33 7.67
C LEU A 10 50.64 -40.31 6.54
N LYS A 11 50.57 -41.61 6.75
CA LYS A 11 50.77 -42.60 5.68
C LYS A 11 49.59 -42.73 4.74
N THR A 12 48.37 -42.48 5.22
CA THR A 12 47.17 -42.47 4.40
C THR A 12 47.04 -41.17 3.61
N GLY A 13 47.54 -40.03 4.13
CA GLY A 13 47.59 -38.75 3.43
C GLY A 13 48.51 -38.67 2.22
N THR A 14 49.64 -39.47 2.23
CA THR A 14 50.59 -39.51 1.11
C THR A 14 50.16 -40.44 -0.04
N ALA A 15 49.26 -41.38 0.20
CA ALA A 15 48.72 -42.25 -0.86
C ALA A 15 47.61 -41.57 -1.67
N LEU A 16 46.96 -40.51 -1.15
CA LEU A 16 45.95 -39.70 -1.84
C LEU A 16 46.54 -38.49 -2.59
N GLY A 17 47.78 -38.11 -2.31
CA GLY A 17 48.49 -37.03 -3.00
C GLY A 17 49.05 -37.37 -4.37
N GLY A 18 49.20 -38.69 -4.71
CA GLY A 18 49.78 -39.15 -5.97
C GLY A 18 48.82 -39.33 -7.15
N ALA A 19 47.50 -39.30 -6.90
CA ALA A 19 46.49 -39.49 -7.94
C ALA A 19 45.93 -38.18 -8.51
N ALA A 20 46.38 -37.01 -8.01
CA ALA A 20 45.85 -35.69 -8.43
C ALA A 20 46.61 -35.07 -9.60
N ALA A 21 47.61 -35.79 -10.21
CA ALA A 21 48.40 -35.26 -11.32
C ALA A 21 47.94 -35.71 -12.72
N LEU A 22 46.86 -36.48 -12.82
CA LEU A 22 46.30 -36.88 -14.12
C LEU A 22 44.86 -36.38 -14.25
N GLY A 23 44.71 -35.27 -14.98
CA GLY A 23 43.50 -34.89 -15.70
C GLY A 23 42.32 -34.37 -14.86
N GLY A 24 42.28 -33.08 -14.69
CA GLY A 24 41.16 -32.25 -14.53
C GLY A 24 39.77 -32.87 -14.50
N LEU A 25 39.18 -32.81 -13.33
CA LEU A 25 37.77 -32.52 -13.06
C LEU A 25 37.68 -32.49 -11.53
N TRP A 26 38.10 -31.39 -10.93
CA TRP A 26 37.53 -31.04 -9.66
C TRP A 26 36.03 -30.75 -9.97
N PRO A 27 35.08 -31.48 -9.39
CA PRO A 27 33.73 -30.98 -9.38
C PRO A 27 33.86 -29.63 -8.65
N GLY A 28 33.85 -28.55 -9.41
CA GLY A 28 33.69 -27.24 -8.81
C GLY A 28 32.57 -27.41 -7.80
N ILE A 29 32.81 -27.05 -6.54
CA ILE A 29 31.77 -26.90 -5.57
C ILE A 29 30.88 -25.86 -6.23
N ALA A 30 29.82 -26.33 -6.91
CA ALA A 30 28.75 -25.44 -7.36
C ALA A 30 28.23 -24.86 -6.05
N ILE A 31 28.68 -23.67 -5.70
CA ILE A 31 28.04 -22.88 -4.68
C ILE A 31 26.63 -22.70 -5.26
N GLY A 32 25.71 -23.53 -4.80
CA GLY A 32 24.33 -23.54 -5.30
C GLY A 32 23.84 -22.12 -5.19
N GLN A 33 23.54 -21.50 -6.34
CA GLN A 33 22.98 -20.16 -6.37
C GLN A 33 21.73 -20.22 -5.49
N GLN A 34 21.70 -19.43 -4.42
CA GLN A 34 20.58 -19.41 -3.49
C GLN A 34 19.32 -19.09 -4.30
N ALA A 35 18.25 -19.89 -4.12
CA ALA A 35 17.02 -19.71 -4.86
C ALA A 35 16.51 -18.27 -4.70
N LYS A 36 16.05 -17.67 -5.79
CA LYS A 36 15.52 -16.30 -5.80
C LYS A 36 14.37 -16.17 -4.80
N LEU A 37 14.23 -14.99 -4.21
CA LEU A 37 13.07 -14.63 -3.41
C LEU A 37 11.94 -14.21 -4.37
N LYS A 38 10.87 -14.97 -4.40
CA LYS A 38 9.72 -14.73 -5.26
C LYS A 38 8.73 -13.79 -4.60
N VAL A 39 8.55 -12.59 -5.16
CA VAL A 39 7.64 -11.56 -4.66
C VAL A 39 6.46 -11.41 -5.62
N GLY A 40 5.26 -11.70 -5.14
CA GLY A 40 4.01 -11.48 -5.87
C GLY A 40 3.50 -10.07 -5.63
N LEU A 41 3.51 -9.23 -6.66
CA LEU A 41 2.93 -7.89 -6.63
C LEU A 41 1.50 -7.97 -7.18
N MET A 42 0.50 -7.88 -6.31
CA MET A 42 -0.93 -7.87 -6.68
C MET A 42 -1.50 -6.48 -6.38
N LEU A 43 -1.50 -5.64 -7.40
CA LEU A 43 -1.82 -4.22 -7.32
C LEU A 43 -2.66 -3.80 -8.53
N PRO A 44 -3.42 -2.70 -8.46
CA PRO A 44 -4.13 -2.19 -9.63
C PRO A 44 -3.14 -1.51 -10.59
N TYR A 45 -3.10 -1.97 -11.84
CA TYR A 45 -2.33 -1.35 -12.92
C TYR A 45 -3.22 -0.79 -14.02
N THR A 46 -4.53 -0.97 -13.89
CA THR A 46 -5.56 -0.39 -14.75
C THR A 46 -6.66 0.28 -13.93
N GLY A 47 -7.48 1.11 -14.59
CA GLY A 47 -8.60 1.81 -13.96
C GLY A 47 -8.20 3.01 -13.09
N THR A 48 -9.13 3.44 -12.22
CA THR A 48 -8.99 4.68 -11.43
C THR A 48 -7.84 4.65 -10.43
N PHE A 49 -7.42 3.46 -9.96
CA PHE A 49 -6.33 3.28 -9.01
C PHE A 49 -5.00 2.87 -9.64
N ALA A 50 -4.90 2.85 -10.98
CA ALA A 50 -3.65 2.49 -11.67
C ALA A 50 -2.43 3.32 -11.23
N PRO A 51 -2.51 4.65 -11.07
CA PRO A 51 -1.38 5.44 -10.60
C PRO A 51 -0.89 5.01 -9.22
N LEU A 52 -1.80 4.61 -8.33
CA LEU A 52 -1.49 4.15 -6.98
C LEU A 52 -0.68 2.84 -7.00
N GLY A 53 -1.14 1.89 -7.81
CA GLY A 53 -0.43 0.60 -7.97
C GLY A 53 0.98 0.76 -8.52
N VAL A 54 1.16 1.68 -9.48
CA VAL A 54 2.47 2.02 -10.04
C VAL A 54 3.37 2.67 -8.98
N ALA A 55 2.87 3.64 -8.23
CA ALA A 55 3.62 4.34 -7.19
C ALA A 55 4.08 3.38 -6.08
N ILE A 56 3.20 2.49 -5.60
CA ILE A 56 3.52 1.44 -4.61
C ILE A 56 4.62 0.51 -5.16
N THR A 57 4.48 0.07 -6.41
CA THR A 57 5.46 -0.81 -7.06
C THR A 57 6.84 -0.13 -7.15
N ASN A 58 6.86 1.12 -7.54
CA ASN A 58 8.10 1.91 -7.63
C ASN A 58 8.76 2.08 -6.27
N GLY A 59 7.99 2.43 -5.24
CA GLY A 59 8.50 2.54 -3.87
C GLY A 59 9.07 1.22 -3.35
N PHE A 60 8.38 0.11 -3.55
CA PHE A 60 8.85 -1.22 -3.14
C PHE A 60 10.15 -1.60 -3.85
N LYS A 61 10.20 -1.43 -5.19
CA LYS A 61 11.40 -1.72 -5.96
C LYS A 61 12.58 -0.83 -5.57
N LEU A 62 12.34 0.46 -5.30
CA LEU A 62 13.39 1.36 -4.82
C LEU A 62 14.02 0.84 -3.53
N ALA A 63 13.21 0.40 -2.56
CA ALA A 63 13.72 -0.17 -1.31
C ALA A 63 14.59 -1.42 -1.55
N VAL A 64 14.21 -2.27 -2.51
CA VAL A 64 14.98 -3.46 -2.89
C VAL A 64 16.27 -3.08 -3.62
N ASP A 65 16.21 -2.12 -4.54
CA ASP A 65 17.35 -1.66 -5.35
C ASP A 65 18.43 -0.98 -4.48
N GLU A 66 18.04 -0.24 -3.45
CA GLU A 66 18.95 0.34 -2.46
C GLU A 66 19.75 -0.73 -1.67
N LEU A 67 19.22 -1.96 -1.62
CA LEU A 67 19.87 -3.13 -1.02
C LEU A 67 20.58 -4.01 -2.07
N GLY A 68 20.84 -3.46 -3.26
CA GLY A 68 21.53 -4.16 -4.35
C GLY A 68 20.70 -5.23 -5.06
N GLY A 69 19.36 -5.10 -5.05
CA GLY A 69 18.43 -6.03 -5.69
C GLY A 69 18.26 -7.35 -4.94
N LYS A 70 18.68 -7.41 -3.68
CA LYS A 70 18.68 -8.62 -2.84
C LYS A 70 18.01 -8.37 -1.50
N LEU A 71 17.24 -9.35 -1.03
CA LEU A 71 16.67 -9.38 0.31
C LEU A 71 17.06 -10.73 0.97
N GLY A 72 17.56 -10.68 2.21
CA GLY A 72 18.05 -11.88 2.90
C GLY A 72 19.12 -12.62 2.08
N GLY A 73 19.98 -11.93 1.33
CA GLY A 73 20.99 -12.49 0.44
C GLY A 73 20.49 -13.08 -0.87
N ARG A 74 19.17 -13.16 -1.08
CA ARG A 74 18.51 -13.73 -2.28
C ARG A 74 18.18 -12.63 -3.29
N GLU A 75 18.44 -12.86 -4.57
CA GLU A 75 17.93 -12.00 -5.66
C GLU A 75 16.41 -12.03 -5.67
N VAL A 76 15.78 -10.87 -5.91
CA VAL A 76 14.32 -10.77 -5.96
C VAL A 76 13.81 -11.04 -7.37
N GLU A 77 12.81 -11.92 -7.47
CA GLU A 77 12.05 -12.19 -8.70
C GLU A 77 10.60 -11.75 -8.52
N TYR A 78 10.10 -10.90 -9.43
CA TYR A 78 8.77 -10.31 -9.33
C TYR A 78 7.74 -11.05 -10.19
N PHE A 79 6.58 -11.31 -9.59
CA PHE A 79 5.37 -11.83 -10.26
C PHE A 79 4.28 -10.79 -10.14
N THR A 80 3.98 -10.09 -11.23
CA THR A 80 3.03 -8.98 -11.22
C THR A 80 1.65 -9.43 -11.72
N VAL A 81 0.61 -9.05 -10.98
CA VAL A 81 -0.79 -9.28 -11.33
C VAL A 81 -1.57 -7.98 -11.18
N ASP A 82 -2.30 -7.59 -12.21
CA ASP A 82 -3.28 -6.51 -12.15
C ASP A 82 -4.55 -7.00 -11.45
N ASP A 83 -4.87 -6.43 -10.29
CA ASP A 83 -6.11 -6.76 -9.57
C ASP A 83 -7.32 -5.98 -10.08
N GLU A 84 -7.11 -5.01 -10.98
CA GLU A 84 -8.13 -4.17 -11.61
C GLU A 84 -9.07 -3.49 -10.59
N SER A 85 -8.68 -3.45 -9.31
CA SER A 85 -9.54 -3.04 -8.20
C SER A 85 -10.86 -3.85 -8.13
N ASN A 86 -10.85 -5.09 -8.60
CA ASN A 86 -12.02 -5.95 -8.72
C ASN A 86 -12.01 -7.08 -7.66
N PRO A 87 -12.84 -6.99 -6.61
CA PRO A 87 -12.91 -8.02 -5.57
C PRO A 87 -13.25 -9.42 -6.08
N ALA A 88 -14.01 -9.54 -7.19
CA ALA A 88 -14.37 -10.84 -7.73
C ALA A 88 -13.18 -11.60 -8.31
N LYS A 89 -12.13 -10.90 -8.76
CA LYS A 89 -10.88 -11.48 -9.26
C LYS A 89 -9.87 -11.81 -8.16
N ALA A 90 -10.06 -11.30 -6.95
CA ALA A 90 -9.10 -11.46 -5.87
C ALA A 90 -8.79 -12.93 -5.54
N PRO A 91 -9.78 -13.86 -5.42
CA PRO A 91 -9.48 -15.25 -5.12
C PRO A 91 -8.65 -15.94 -6.22
N GLU A 92 -9.00 -15.74 -7.49
CA GLU A 92 -8.27 -16.34 -8.62
C GLU A 92 -6.83 -15.83 -8.67
N ASN A 93 -6.64 -14.52 -8.61
CA ASN A 93 -5.33 -13.88 -8.68
C ASN A 93 -4.44 -14.28 -7.49
N THR A 94 -5.00 -14.38 -6.28
CA THR A 94 -4.27 -14.81 -5.09
C THR A 94 -3.83 -16.27 -5.22
N ASN A 95 -4.74 -17.16 -5.65
CA ASN A 95 -4.40 -18.57 -5.88
C ASN A 95 -3.35 -18.74 -6.97
N LYS A 96 -3.42 -17.96 -8.05
CA LYS A 96 -2.41 -17.97 -9.11
C LYS A 96 -1.02 -17.69 -8.54
N LEU A 97 -0.86 -16.63 -7.75
CA LEU A 97 0.43 -16.26 -7.15
C LEU A 97 0.93 -17.32 -6.15
N ILE A 98 0.04 -17.83 -5.29
CA ILE A 98 0.41 -18.79 -4.24
C ILE A 98 0.64 -20.19 -4.81
N GLN A 99 -0.29 -20.73 -5.58
CA GLN A 99 -0.28 -22.15 -5.98
C GLN A 99 0.53 -22.39 -7.25
N ARG A 100 0.37 -21.52 -8.26
CA ARG A 100 1.04 -21.68 -9.56
C ARG A 100 2.43 -21.10 -9.56
N ASP A 101 2.56 -19.82 -9.18
CA ASP A 101 3.80 -19.07 -9.26
C ASP A 101 4.67 -19.32 -8.00
N LYS A 102 4.07 -19.85 -6.92
CA LYS A 102 4.71 -20.22 -5.66
C LYS A 102 5.57 -19.09 -5.08
N VAL A 103 4.94 -17.93 -4.95
CA VAL A 103 5.60 -16.77 -4.36
C VAL A 103 5.90 -16.98 -2.88
N ASP A 104 7.04 -16.48 -2.42
CA ASP A 104 7.44 -16.52 -1.01
C ASP A 104 6.66 -15.47 -0.20
N VAL A 105 6.36 -14.33 -0.83
CA VAL A 105 5.64 -13.22 -0.21
C VAL A 105 4.70 -12.55 -1.20
N LEU A 106 3.52 -12.17 -0.73
CA LEU A 106 2.57 -11.30 -1.42
C LEU A 106 2.75 -9.84 -0.96
N VAL A 107 2.75 -8.90 -1.89
CA VAL A 107 2.72 -7.46 -1.63
C VAL A 107 1.53 -6.87 -2.41
N GLY A 108 0.67 -6.19 -1.76
CA GLY A 108 -0.56 -5.63 -2.34
C GLY A 108 -1.66 -5.58 -1.26
N THR A 109 -2.74 -5.00 -1.50
CA THR A 109 -3.34 -4.38 -2.67
C THR A 109 -3.76 -2.93 -2.33
N VAL A 110 -4.60 -2.29 -3.15
CA VAL A 110 -5.16 -0.95 -2.88
C VAL A 110 -6.63 -1.03 -2.48
N HIS A 111 -7.44 -1.76 -3.22
CA HIS A 111 -8.89 -1.83 -2.99
C HIS A 111 -9.23 -2.73 -1.80
N SER A 112 -9.95 -2.18 -0.78
CA SER A 112 -10.29 -2.91 0.45
C SER A 112 -11.07 -4.20 0.22
N GLY A 113 -11.98 -4.23 -0.77
CA GLY A 113 -12.70 -5.44 -1.13
C GLY A 113 -11.79 -6.52 -1.73
N VAL A 114 -10.76 -6.14 -2.50
CA VAL A 114 -9.73 -7.08 -3.00
C VAL A 114 -8.95 -7.65 -1.81
N ALA A 115 -8.52 -6.80 -0.88
CA ALA A 115 -7.80 -7.25 0.33
C ALA A 115 -8.61 -8.26 1.16
N MET A 116 -9.90 -8.03 1.36
CA MET A 116 -10.77 -8.98 2.05
C MET A 116 -10.90 -10.30 1.28
N GLY A 117 -10.98 -10.26 -0.06
CA GLY A 117 -10.98 -11.46 -0.90
C GLY A 117 -9.68 -12.26 -0.84
N MET A 118 -8.53 -11.58 -0.67
CA MET A 118 -7.22 -12.20 -0.47
C MET A 118 -7.10 -12.85 0.91
N ALA A 119 -7.57 -12.16 1.95
CA ALA A 119 -7.27 -12.47 3.35
C ALA A 119 -7.57 -13.92 3.75
N LYS A 120 -8.72 -14.47 3.32
CA LYS A 120 -9.08 -15.86 3.63
C LYS A 120 -8.07 -16.84 3.04
N ILE A 121 -7.73 -16.68 1.76
CA ILE A 121 -6.82 -17.59 1.04
C ILE A 121 -5.42 -17.52 1.62
N VAL A 122 -4.95 -16.29 1.88
CA VAL A 122 -3.62 -16.05 2.47
C VAL A 122 -3.52 -16.68 3.87
N ARG A 123 -4.56 -16.55 4.69
CA ARG A 123 -4.60 -17.16 6.03
C ARG A 123 -4.53 -18.68 5.97
N GLU A 124 -5.28 -19.29 5.06
CA GLU A 124 -5.31 -20.76 4.89
C GLU A 124 -3.99 -21.28 4.32
N ALA A 125 -3.35 -20.53 3.41
CA ALA A 125 -2.10 -20.91 2.79
C ALA A 125 -0.86 -20.68 3.69
N GLY A 126 -0.95 -19.81 4.69
CA GLY A 126 0.19 -19.42 5.53
C GLY A 126 1.24 -18.57 4.80
N THR A 127 0.91 -18.03 3.63
CA THR A 127 1.82 -17.20 2.84
C THR A 127 2.01 -15.83 3.49
N LEU A 128 3.24 -15.36 3.58
CA LEU A 128 3.54 -14.01 4.07
C LEU A 128 2.85 -12.98 3.16
N TRP A 129 2.09 -12.08 3.76
CA TRP A 129 1.45 -10.98 3.06
C TRP A 129 1.75 -9.63 3.72
N ILE A 130 2.31 -8.72 2.96
CA ILE A 130 2.51 -7.31 3.33
C ILE A 130 1.50 -6.49 2.54
N ASN A 131 0.57 -5.88 3.26
CA ASN A 131 -0.44 -4.99 2.72
C ASN A 131 0.01 -3.53 2.86
N PRO A 132 0.47 -2.89 1.78
CA PRO A 132 0.99 -1.51 1.85
C PRO A 132 -0.10 -0.45 1.92
N ASN A 133 -1.28 -0.69 1.36
CA ASN A 133 -2.29 0.36 1.20
C ASN A 133 -3.71 -0.04 1.62
N ALA A 134 -4.27 -1.15 1.13
CA ALA A 134 -5.68 -1.46 1.37
C ALA A 134 -6.06 -1.38 2.85
N GLY A 135 -6.89 -0.37 3.19
CA GLY A 135 -7.16 -0.01 4.59
C GLY A 135 -8.24 -0.84 5.28
N ALA A 136 -8.83 -1.89 4.65
CA ALA A 136 -9.90 -2.68 5.26
C ALA A 136 -9.59 -3.01 6.73
N ASP A 137 -10.42 -2.55 7.66
CA ASP A 137 -10.19 -2.67 9.10
C ASP A 137 -10.13 -4.15 9.53
N GLU A 138 -10.83 -5.02 8.82
CA GLU A 138 -10.89 -6.46 9.07
C GLU A 138 -9.54 -7.15 8.92
N VAL A 139 -8.67 -6.70 8.01
CA VAL A 139 -7.41 -7.38 7.66
C VAL A 139 -6.47 -7.50 8.86
N THR A 140 -6.40 -6.48 9.71
CA THR A 140 -5.62 -6.48 10.96
C THR A 140 -6.50 -6.53 12.22
N GLY A 141 -7.81 -6.72 12.04
CA GLY A 141 -8.82 -6.99 13.05
C GLY A 141 -9.21 -8.48 13.04
N PRO A 142 -10.50 -8.82 12.77
CA PRO A 142 -10.98 -10.21 12.84
C PRO A 142 -10.34 -11.16 11.83
N LEU A 143 -9.74 -10.66 10.73
CA LEU A 143 -9.04 -11.46 9.73
C LEU A 143 -7.52 -11.52 9.94
N CYS A 144 -7.00 -10.99 11.05
CA CYS A 144 -5.56 -11.00 11.31
C CYS A 144 -4.98 -12.42 11.37
N ALA A 145 -3.70 -12.56 11.01
CA ALA A 145 -2.92 -13.78 11.14
C ALA A 145 -1.44 -13.43 11.34
N PRO A 146 -0.62 -14.34 11.91
CA PRO A 146 0.80 -14.05 12.22
C PRO A 146 1.67 -13.70 11.00
N HIS A 147 1.20 -14.02 9.81
CA HIS A 147 1.90 -13.78 8.54
C HIS A 147 1.25 -12.70 7.68
N ILE A 148 0.35 -11.88 8.26
CA ILE A 148 -0.31 -10.74 7.59
C ILE A 148 0.11 -9.44 8.28
N PHE A 149 0.75 -8.56 7.52
CA PHE A 149 1.23 -7.27 8.02
C PHE A 149 0.67 -6.12 7.20
N ARG A 150 0.41 -5.01 7.87
CA ARG A 150 0.04 -3.73 7.25
C ARG A 150 1.12 -2.70 7.56
N THR A 151 1.57 -1.93 6.57
CA THR A 151 2.63 -0.93 6.75
C THR A 151 2.10 0.50 6.84
N SER A 152 0.80 0.73 6.68
CA SER A 152 0.26 2.08 6.58
C SER A 152 -0.89 2.37 7.57
N PHE A 153 -2.13 2.19 7.18
CA PHE A 153 -3.30 2.68 7.90
C PHE A 153 -4.44 1.66 7.89
N SER A 154 -5.40 1.78 8.82
CA SER A 154 -6.76 1.27 8.64
C SER A 154 -7.70 2.38 8.18
N ASN A 155 -8.77 2.02 7.46
CA ASN A 155 -9.69 3.01 6.87
C ASN A 155 -10.27 3.94 7.93
N TRP A 156 -10.71 3.40 9.06
CA TRP A 156 -11.27 4.16 10.17
C TRP A 156 -10.30 5.25 10.69
N GLN A 157 -9.01 4.96 10.77
CA GLN A 157 -8.01 5.87 11.32
C GLN A 157 -7.88 7.17 10.53
N THR A 158 -7.95 7.10 9.20
CA THR A 158 -7.62 8.23 8.31
C THR A 158 -8.58 9.40 8.43
N THR A 159 -9.82 9.17 8.82
CA THR A 159 -10.88 10.18 8.88
C THR A 159 -11.39 10.46 10.29
N HIS A 160 -11.11 9.58 11.25
CA HIS A 160 -11.52 9.80 12.64
C HIS A 160 -10.97 11.12 13.20
N ALA A 161 -9.72 11.46 12.91
CA ALA A 161 -9.09 12.70 13.34
C ALA A 161 -9.74 13.96 12.73
N LEU A 162 -10.39 13.86 11.56
CA LEU A 162 -11.10 14.98 10.94
C LEU A 162 -12.21 15.53 11.82
N GLY A 163 -12.83 14.71 12.66
CA GLY A 163 -13.84 15.17 13.60
C GLY A 163 -13.33 16.28 14.52
N LYS A 164 -12.14 16.09 15.07
CA LYS A 164 -11.46 17.12 15.90
C LYS A 164 -11.07 18.32 15.06
N VAL A 165 -10.53 18.13 13.85
CA VAL A 165 -10.15 19.23 12.95
C VAL A 165 -11.38 20.11 12.63
N LEU A 166 -12.52 19.52 12.24
CA LEU A 166 -13.74 20.28 11.97
C LEU A 166 -14.20 21.08 13.20
N LYS A 167 -14.13 20.48 14.39
CA LYS A 167 -14.45 21.15 15.65
C LYS A 167 -13.56 22.37 15.89
N GLU A 168 -12.25 22.24 15.71
CA GLU A 168 -11.28 23.32 15.86
C GLU A 168 -11.51 24.45 14.83
N ARG A 169 -12.03 24.14 13.64
CA ARG A 169 -12.46 25.11 12.61
C ARG A 169 -13.85 25.70 12.87
N GLY A 170 -14.55 25.28 13.93
CA GLY A 170 -15.85 25.80 14.31
C GLY A 170 -17.04 25.21 13.57
N HIS A 171 -16.85 24.14 12.79
CA HIS A 171 -17.92 23.47 12.05
C HIS A 171 -18.77 22.60 12.97
N LYS A 172 -20.10 22.66 12.82
CA LYS A 172 -21.07 21.92 13.64
C LYS A 172 -21.81 20.86 12.86
N THR A 173 -21.95 21.06 11.55
CA THR A 173 -22.65 20.14 10.65
C THR A 173 -21.75 19.75 9.48
N ALA A 174 -21.83 18.50 9.05
CA ALA A 174 -21.10 18.03 7.90
C ALA A 174 -21.94 17.07 7.05
N VAL A 175 -21.63 17.02 5.76
CA VAL A 175 -22.04 15.96 4.84
C VAL A 175 -20.80 15.11 4.56
N PHE A 176 -20.96 13.78 4.51
CA PHE A 176 -19.90 12.90 4.03
C PHE A 176 -20.29 12.31 2.68
N ILE A 177 -19.38 12.38 1.69
CA ILE A 177 -19.57 11.82 0.35
C ILE A 177 -18.43 10.87 -0.01
N THR A 178 -18.77 9.68 -0.51
CA THR A 178 -17.77 8.64 -0.83
C THR A 178 -18.31 7.59 -1.79
N TRP A 179 -17.42 6.72 -2.26
CA TRP A 179 -17.82 5.49 -2.92
C TRP A 179 -18.40 4.48 -1.93
N LYS A 180 -19.45 3.77 -2.37
CA LYS A 180 -20.11 2.72 -1.59
C LYS A 180 -19.35 1.39 -1.70
N TYR A 181 -18.33 1.23 -0.89
CA TYR A 181 -17.59 -0.02 -0.69
C TYR A 181 -16.87 0.05 0.67
N ALA A 182 -16.22 -1.05 1.11
CA ALA A 182 -15.69 -1.15 2.48
C ALA A 182 -14.85 0.07 2.91
N ALA A 183 -13.94 0.58 2.05
CA ALA A 183 -13.13 1.73 2.46
C ALA A 183 -13.98 2.99 2.67
N GLY A 184 -14.91 3.28 1.77
CA GLY A 184 -15.78 4.45 1.91
C GLY A 184 -16.66 4.38 3.16
N GLU A 185 -17.24 3.21 3.41
CA GLU A 185 -18.11 2.99 4.57
C GLU A 185 -17.35 3.06 5.90
N GLN A 186 -16.15 2.46 5.97
CA GLN A 186 -15.31 2.50 7.18
C GLN A 186 -14.72 3.89 7.45
N MET A 187 -14.31 4.61 6.42
CA MET A 187 -13.86 6.01 6.56
C MET A 187 -14.99 6.93 7.00
N MET A 188 -16.20 6.77 6.43
CA MET A 188 -17.38 7.51 6.87
C MET A 188 -17.71 7.20 8.33
N ALA A 189 -17.69 5.93 8.74
CA ALA A 189 -17.93 5.54 10.13
C ALA A 189 -16.88 6.13 11.09
N GLY A 190 -15.60 6.11 10.71
CA GLY A 190 -14.52 6.72 11.48
C GLY A 190 -14.71 8.23 11.64
N PHE A 191 -15.04 8.94 10.56
CA PHE A 191 -15.35 10.37 10.62
C PHE A 191 -16.56 10.64 11.52
N LYS A 192 -17.66 9.92 11.32
CA LYS A 192 -18.89 10.10 12.10
C LYS A 192 -18.60 9.95 13.60
N GLU A 193 -17.94 8.86 13.99
CA GLU A 193 -17.57 8.64 15.40
C GLU A 193 -16.72 9.78 15.95
N GLY A 194 -15.66 10.18 15.25
CA GLY A 194 -14.80 11.27 15.68
C GLY A 194 -15.52 12.61 15.77
N PHE A 195 -16.37 12.93 14.79
CA PHE A 195 -17.07 14.20 14.73
C PHE A 195 -18.20 14.31 15.76
N GLU A 196 -18.99 13.24 15.94
CA GLU A 196 -20.08 13.21 16.94
C GLU A 196 -19.52 13.24 18.38
N LYS A 197 -18.37 12.62 18.61
CA LYS A 197 -17.65 12.70 19.91
C LYS A 197 -17.25 14.14 20.26
N GLU A 198 -16.92 14.94 19.26
CA GLU A 198 -16.60 16.36 19.41
C GLU A 198 -17.85 17.27 19.42
N GLY A 199 -19.05 16.68 19.41
CA GLY A 199 -20.34 17.38 19.45
C GLY A 199 -20.81 17.91 18.07
N GLY A 200 -20.18 17.45 16.98
CA GLY A 200 -20.62 17.73 15.62
C GLY A 200 -21.82 16.83 15.24
N LYS A 201 -22.41 17.12 14.09
CA LYS A 201 -23.53 16.35 13.54
C LYS A 201 -23.28 16.02 12.07
N LEU A 202 -23.20 14.73 11.74
CA LEU A 202 -23.25 14.27 10.36
C LEU A 202 -24.71 14.32 9.87
N VAL A 203 -25.02 15.30 9.01
CA VAL A 203 -26.40 15.56 8.59
C VAL A 203 -26.83 14.72 7.39
N LYS A 204 -25.87 14.25 6.60
CA LYS A 204 -26.13 13.39 5.44
C LYS A 204 -24.93 12.55 5.08
N GLU A 205 -25.20 11.33 4.66
CA GLU A 205 -24.25 10.39 4.06
C GLU A 205 -24.62 10.21 2.60
N LEU A 206 -23.68 10.47 1.69
CA LEU A 206 -23.88 10.38 0.25
C LEU A 206 -22.94 9.36 -0.35
N TYR A 207 -23.49 8.49 -1.17
CA TYR A 207 -22.75 7.38 -1.77
C TYR A 207 -22.98 7.32 -3.28
N LEU A 208 -21.95 6.90 -4.00
CA LEU A 208 -22.04 6.44 -5.38
C LEU A 208 -21.30 5.11 -5.52
N PRO A 209 -21.73 4.23 -6.44
CA PRO A 209 -21.02 2.95 -6.67
C PRO A 209 -19.56 3.18 -7.11
N PHE A 210 -18.62 2.37 -6.59
CA PHE A 210 -17.26 2.36 -7.10
C PHE A 210 -17.22 1.68 -8.49
N PRO A 211 -16.49 2.18 -9.48
CA PRO A 211 -15.65 3.40 -9.49
C PRO A 211 -16.35 4.59 -10.18
N GLN A 212 -17.65 4.75 -10.07
CA GLN A 212 -18.40 5.82 -10.71
C GLN A 212 -17.90 7.21 -10.26
N VAL A 213 -17.95 8.18 -11.18
CA VAL A 213 -17.46 9.56 -10.98
C VAL A 213 -18.45 10.62 -11.45
N GLU A 214 -19.73 10.27 -11.49
CA GLU A 214 -20.82 11.23 -11.85
C GLU A 214 -21.32 11.92 -10.58
N PHE A 215 -20.67 13.02 -10.21
CA PHE A 215 -20.89 13.71 -8.93
C PHE A 215 -22.00 14.75 -8.96
N GLN A 216 -22.44 15.21 -10.14
CA GLN A 216 -23.29 16.40 -10.29
C GLN A 216 -24.57 16.40 -9.43
N ALA A 217 -25.29 15.29 -9.41
CA ALA A 217 -26.52 15.18 -8.62
C ALA A 217 -26.25 15.30 -7.11
N LEU A 218 -25.18 14.66 -6.63
CA LEU A 218 -24.78 14.69 -5.23
C LEU A 218 -24.25 16.08 -4.82
N LEU A 219 -23.52 16.76 -5.70
CA LEU A 219 -23.05 18.13 -5.45
C LEU A 219 -24.22 19.13 -5.41
N THR A 220 -25.25 18.92 -6.23
CA THR A 220 -26.50 19.71 -6.17
C THR A 220 -27.23 19.47 -4.85
N GLU A 221 -27.29 18.24 -4.36
CA GLU A 221 -27.87 17.91 -3.05
C GLU A 221 -27.08 18.58 -1.91
N ILE A 222 -25.76 18.53 -1.93
CA ILE A 222 -24.89 19.24 -0.96
C ILE A 222 -25.17 20.74 -0.97
N ALA A 223 -25.27 21.36 -2.14
CA ALA A 223 -25.59 22.79 -2.27
C ALA A 223 -26.97 23.15 -1.65
N SER A 224 -27.93 22.24 -1.72
CA SER A 224 -29.26 22.39 -1.12
C SER A 224 -29.24 22.23 0.40
N ILE A 225 -28.48 21.27 0.93
CA ILE A 225 -28.34 20.99 2.39
C ILE A 225 -27.63 22.15 3.09
N LYS A 226 -26.64 22.77 2.46
CA LYS A 226 -25.81 23.88 3.01
C LYS A 226 -25.17 23.50 4.35
N PRO A 227 -24.40 22.39 4.43
CA PRO A 227 -23.69 22.04 5.64
C PRO A 227 -22.56 23.04 5.93
N ASP A 228 -22.05 23.08 7.16
CA ASP A 228 -20.87 23.90 7.49
C ASP A 228 -19.61 23.38 6.77
N ALA A 229 -19.53 22.08 6.50
CA ALA A 229 -18.42 21.45 5.81
C ALA A 229 -18.85 20.22 5.00
N VAL A 230 -18.08 19.91 3.96
CA VAL A 230 -18.13 18.62 3.25
C VAL A 230 -16.89 17.82 3.60
N VAL A 231 -17.08 16.55 3.90
CA VAL A 231 -15.99 15.58 4.10
C VAL A 231 -16.10 14.51 3.05
N CYS A 232 -15.00 14.05 2.49
CA CYS A 232 -15.06 13.03 1.46
C CYS A 232 -13.90 12.03 1.52
N PHE A 233 -14.13 10.89 0.87
CA PHE A 233 -13.07 9.96 0.50
C PHE A 233 -13.19 9.61 -0.98
N PHE A 234 -12.19 10.06 -1.73
CA PHE A 234 -11.90 9.66 -3.10
C PHE A 234 -10.39 9.56 -3.25
N ALA A 235 -9.92 8.81 -4.26
CA ALA A 235 -8.50 8.63 -4.53
C ALA A 235 -8.23 8.51 -6.03
N GLY A 236 -6.99 8.72 -6.46
CA GLY A 236 -6.56 8.59 -7.85
C GLY A 236 -7.38 9.43 -8.81
N GLY A 237 -7.75 8.88 -9.98
CA GLY A 237 -8.51 9.61 -10.99
C GLY A 237 -9.87 10.14 -10.52
N GLY A 238 -10.52 9.40 -9.60
CA GLY A 238 -11.79 9.83 -9.01
C GLY A 238 -11.65 11.04 -8.09
N ALA A 239 -10.57 11.14 -7.32
CA ALA A 239 -10.26 12.32 -6.50
C ALA A 239 -10.02 13.55 -7.37
N ALA A 240 -9.24 13.41 -8.44
CA ALA A 240 -8.97 14.49 -9.38
C ALA A 240 -10.26 15.02 -10.02
N LYS A 241 -11.15 14.11 -10.44
CA LYS A 241 -12.44 14.50 -11.00
C LYS A 241 -13.34 15.16 -9.96
N PHE A 242 -13.42 14.61 -8.76
CA PHE A 242 -14.25 15.17 -7.68
C PHE A 242 -13.87 16.62 -7.34
N LEU A 243 -12.57 16.90 -7.19
CA LEU A 243 -12.08 18.26 -6.90
C LEU A 243 -12.46 19.25 -7.99
N LYS A 244 -12.30 18.89 -9.25
CA LYS A 244 -12.70 19.71 -10.40
C LYS A 244 -14.21 19.94 -10.46
N ASP A 245 -15.00 18.90 -10.24
CA ASP A 245 -16.46 18.99 -10.24
C ASP A 245 -16.96 19.81 -9.05
N TYR A 246 -16.33 19.71 -7.87
CA TYR A 246 -16.64 20.53 -6.68
C TYR A 246 -16.42 22.01 -6.95
N GLN A 247 -15.33 22.36 -7.61
CA GLN A 247 -15.05 23.72 -8.06
C GLN A 247 -16.06 24.16 -9.13
N ALA A 248 -16.31 23.35 -10.14
CA ALA A 248 -17.24 23.65 -11.24
C ALA A 248 -18.70 23.83 -10.75
N ALA A 249 -19.10 23.09 -9.71
CA ALA A 249 -20.41 23.26 -9.05
C ALA A 249 -20.50 24.57 -8.22
N GLY A 250 -19.43 25.36 -8.15
CA GLY A 250 -19.38 26.61 -7.41
C GLY A 250 -19.45 26.43 -5.89
N LEU A 251 -19.05 25.26 -5.37
CA LEU A 251 -19.00 24.95 -3.95
C LEU A 251 -17.67 25.37 -3.31
N LYS A 252 -16.57 25.31 -4.07
CA LYS A 252 -15.26 25.81 -3.61
C LYS A 252 -15.36 27.27 -3.16
N GLY A 253 -14.85 27.57 -1.96
CA GLY A 253 -14.91 28.89 -1.36
C GLY A 253 -16.26 29.24 -0.71
N LYS A 254 -17.30 28.41 -0.86
CA LYS A 254 -18.59 28.57 -0.19
C LYS A 254 -18.81 27.58 0.93
N ILE A 255 -18.44 26.29 0.71
CA ILE A 255 -18.50 25.25 1.71
C ILE A 255 -17.09 24.64 1.79
N PRO A 256 -16.42 24.66 2.95
CA PRO A 256 -15.10 24.08 3.13
C PRO A 256 -15.11 22.57 2.83
N LEU A 257 -14.07 22.11 2.14
CA LEU A 257 -13.89 20.70 1.78
C LEU A 257 -12.76 20.07 2.61
N PHE A 258 -13.07 18.95 3.22
CA PHE A 258 -12.15 18.13 3.99
C PHE A 258 -12.12 16.69 3.44
N GLY A 259 -11.06 15.96 3.72
CA GLY A 259 -10.99 14.55 3.31
C GLY A 259 -9.87 13.78 3.94
N SER A 260 -9.82 12.47 3.64
CA SER A 260 -8.57 11.74 3.84
C SER A 260 -7.51 12.27 2.87
N GLY A 261 -6.22 12.19 3.23
CA GLY A 261 -5.13 12.70 2.40
C GLY A 261 -5.08 12.15 0.98
N PHE A 262 -5.70 11.01 0.73
CA PHE A 262 -5.85 10.43 -0.62
C PHE A 262 -6.62 11.33 -1.60
N LEU A 263 -7.38 12.31 -1.10
CA LEU A 263 -8.07 13.29 -1.92
C LEU A 263 -7.10 14.19 -2.69
N THR A 264 -5.97 14.49 -2.11
CA THR A 264 -4.97 15.43 -2.69
C THR A 264 -3.68 14.73 -3.10
N ASP A 265 -3.35 13.59 -2.49
CA ASP A 265 -2.08 12.91 -2.71
C ASP A 265 -2.01 12.25 -4.08
N GLY A 266 -0.93 12.50 -4.80
CA GLY A 266 -0.70 12.00 -6.16
C GLY A 266 -1.58 12.63 -7.26
N VAL A 267 -2.39 13.67 -6.94
CA VAL A 267 -3.29 14.30 -7.93
C VAL A 267 -3.12 15.81 -8.06
N LEU A 268 -2.33 16.46 -7.22
CA LEU A 268 -2.18 17.91 -7.16
C LEU A 268 -1.82 18.54 -8.51
N ASP A 269 -0.87 17.96 -9.24
CA ASP A 269 -0.47 18.45 -10.57
C ASP A 269 -1.62 18.41 -11.59
N ALA A 270 -2.52 17.43 -11.44
CA ALA A 270 -3.66 17.26 -12.35
C ALA A 270 -4.82 18.20 -12.03
N VAL A 271 -4.95 18.65 -10.79
CA VAL A 271 -6.12 19.45 -10.34
C VAL A 271 -5.82 20.93 -10.12
N GLY A 272 -4.56 21.27 -9.89
CA GLY A 272 -4.14 22.66 -9.67
C GLY A 272 -4.96 23.37 -8.59
N ASP A 273 -5.45 24.57 -8.90
CA ASP A 273 -6.22 25.42 -7.98
C ASP A 273 -7.49 24.77 -7.41
N ALA A 274 -8.01 23.69 -8.03
CA ALA A 274 -9.20 23.02 -7.52
C ALA A 274 -8.98 22.39 -6.12
N ALA A 275 -7.73 22.11 -5.75
CA ALA A 275 -7.36 21.58 -4.43
C ALA A 275 -7.03 22.67 -3.40
N GLU A 276 -6.96 23.94 -3.79
CA GLU A 276 -6.61 25.02 -2.87
C GLU A 276 -7.65 25.17 -1.76
N GLY A 277 -7.18 25.23 -0.50
CA GLY A 277 -8.03 25.35 0.68
C GLY A 277 -8.62 24.03 1.17
N VAL A 278 -8.28 22.88 0.55
CA VAL A 278 -8.68 21.57 1.04
C VAL A 278 -7.80 21.17 2.23
N GLU A 279 -8.42 20.77 3.34
CA GLU A 279 -7.71 20.22 4.50
C GLU A 279 -7.91 18.71 4.56
N THR A 280 -6.81 17.97 4.83
CA THR A 280 -6.85 16.51 4.87
C THR A 280 -6.15 15.95 6.12
N THR A 281 -6.49 14.72 6.47
CA THR A 281 -5.77 13.94 7.49
C THR A 281 -5.24 12.64 6.89
N LEU A 282 -4.02 12.27 7.25
CA LEU A 282 -3.36 11.07 6.77
C LEU A 282 -2.26 10.67 7.76
N HIS A 283 -1.72 9.46 7.62
CA HIS A 283 -0.60 8.94 8.41
C HIS A 283 0.78 9.45 7.96
N TYR A 284 0.85 10.13 6.85
CA TYR A 284 2.07 10.70 6.24
C TYR A 284 1.77 12.09 5.66
N ALA A 285 2.77 12.95 5.65
CA ALA A 285 2.74 14.25 4.97
C ALA A 285 4.11 14.57 4.37
N ASP A 286 4.12 15.18 3.20
CA ASP A 286 5.33 15.60 2.48
C ASP A 286 6.21 16.60 3.23
N SER A 287 5.65 17.22 4.27
CA SER A 287 6.34 18.18 5.14
C SER A 287 7.16 17.54 6.25
N LEU A 288 7.26 16.20 6.31
CA LEU A 288 8.08 15.52 7.29
C LEU A 288 9.55 15.90 7.13
N ASP A 289 10.13 16.48 8.19
CA ASP A 289 11.53 16.94 8.22
C ASP A 289 12.44 15.89 8.85
N THR A 290 12.44 14.66 8.32
CA THR A 290 13.35 13.61 8.74
C THR A 290 14.43 13.35 7.71
N LYS A 291 15.61 12.94 8.16
CA LYS A 291 16.71 12.57 7.24
C LYS A 291 16.31 11.41 6.30
N LYS A 292 15.55 10.44 6.84
CA LYS A 292 15.12 9.25 6.09
C LYS A 292 14.15 9.65 5.00
N ASP A 293 13.15 10.48 5.29
CA ASP A 293 12.17 10.94 4.31
C ASP A 293 12.84 11.75 3.19
N LYS A 294 13.70 12.71 3.54
CA LYS A 294 14.47 13.49 2.54
C LYS A 294 15.29 12.61 1.63
N ALA A 295 15.98 11.60 2.16
CA ALA A 295 16.78 10.67 1.38
C ALA A 295 15.91 9.85 0.41
N PHE A 296 14.79 9.30 0.91
CA PHE A 296 13.81 8.57 0.09
C PHE A 296 13.27 9.45 -1.04
N ARG A 297 12.78 10.66 -0.75
CA ARG A 297 12.21 11.57 -1.76
C ARG A 297 13.21 11.92 -2.86
N LEU A 298 14.46 12.18 -2.49
CA LEU A 298 15.53 12.43 -3.46
C LEU A 298 15.84 11.20 -4.32
N ALA A 299 15.95 10.03 -3.71
CA ALA A 299 16.23 8.78 -4.42
C ALA A 299 15.09 8.44 -5.40
N TYR A 300 13.83 8.57 -4.95
CA TYR A 300 12.65 8.32 -5.77
C TYR A 300 12.59 9.27 -6.97
N ALA A 301 12.72 10.58 -6.73
CA ALA A 301 12.70 11.58 -7.79
C ALA A 301 13.86 11.39 -8.80
N LYS A 302 15.04 11.01 -8.32
CA LYS A 302 16.20 10.70 -9.19
C LYS A 302 15.93 9.48 -10.08
N THR A 303 15.31 8.43 -9.53
CA THR A 303 15.10 7.15 -10.22
C THR A 303 13.93 7.24 -11.20
N PHE A 304 12.79 7.74 -10.75
CA PHE A 304 11.54 7.68 -11.52
C PHE A 304 11.18 9.00 -12.23
N LYS A 305 11.92 10.09 -11.97
CA LYS A 305 11.65 11.44 -12.53
C LYS A 305 10.27 11.98 -12.13
N LEU A 306 9.76 11.54 -11.00
CA LEU A 306 8.47 11.91 -10.40
C LEU A 306 8.70 12.27 -8.93
N GLN A 307 7.89 13.17 -8.40
CA GLN A 307 7.82 13.36 -6.95
C GLN A 307 7.11 12.15 -6.33
N PRO A 308 7.62 11.62 -5.21
CA PRO A 308 6.90 10.55 -4.50
C PRO A 308 5.64 11.11 -3.83
N ASP A 309 4.60 10.33 -3.87
CA ASP A 309 3.35 10.51 -3.11
C ASP A 309 3.30 9.53 -1.91
N VAL A 310 2.23 9.56 -1.13
CA VAL A 310 2.04 8.63 -0.01
C VAL A 310 2.06 7.16 -0.46
N TYR A 311 1.61 6.86 -1.66
CA TYR A 311 1.58 5.49 -2.17
C TYR A 311 2.99 4.96 -2.43
N ALA A 312 3.88 5.82 -2.94
CA ALA A 312 5.30 5.50 -3.08
C ALA A 312 5.96 5.22 -1.72
N VAL A 313 5.65 6.03 -0.69
CA VAL A 313 6.09 5.79 0.70
C VAL A 313 5.62 4.44 1.21
N GLN A 314 4.35 4.11 1.03
CA GLN A 314 3.77 2.84 1.48
C GLN A 314 4.45 1.62 0.83
N GLY A 315 4.75 1.72 -0.46
CA GLY A 315 5.52 0.69 -1.18
C GLY A 315 6.94 0.56 -0.64
N TYR A 316 7.62 1.68 -0.41
CA TYR A 316 8.97 1.73 0.15
C TYR A 316 9.01 1.11 1.56
N ASP A 317 8.06 1.47 2.43
CA ASP A 317 7.97 0.91 3.78
C ASP A 317 7.68 -0.59 3.76
N ALA A 318 6.88 -1.08 2.80
CA ALA A 318 6.67 -2.51 2.62
C ALA A 318 7.96 -3.25 2.25
N GLY A 319 8.79 -2.66 1.37
CA GLY A 319 10.12 -3.19 1.04
C GLY A 319 11.08 -3.18 2.23
N GLN A 320 11.08 -2.11 3.01
CA GLN A 320 11.88 -2.00 4.24
C GLN A 320 11.46 -3.02 5.30
N LEU A 321 10.15 -3.23 5.49
CA LEU A 321 9.63 -4.24 6.42
C LEU A 321 10.07 -5.64 6.02
N LEU A 322 9.93 -5.98 4.73
CA LEU A 322 10.36 -7.27 4.22
C LEU A 322 11.86 -7.48 4.40
N ALA A 323 12.67 -6.45 4.11
CA ALA A 323 14.11 -6.49 4.31
C ALA A 323 14.47 -6.77 5.79
N ALA A 324 13.82 -6.08 6.72
CA ALA A 324 14.04 -6.24 8.15
C ALA A 324 13.66 -7.64 8.67
N GLY A 325 12.65 -8.27 8.05
CA GLY A 325 12.19 -9.61 8.42
C GLY A 325 13.04 -10.77 7.86
N LEU A 326 13.95 -10.48 6.94
CA LEU A 326 14.81 -11.47 6.27
C LEU A 326 16.29 -11.43 6.73
N VAL A 327 16.57 -10.78 7.84
CA VAL A 327 17.91 -10.65 8.44
C VAL A 327 18.32 -11.94 9.15
#